data_10266d031d5855236976a9aaa1aef3fa
#
_entry.id   10266d031d5855236976a9aaa1aef3fa
#
_cell.length_a   1.000
_cell.length_b   1.000
_cell.length_c   1.000
_cell.angle_alpha   90.00
_cell.angle_beta   90.00
_cell.angle_gamma   90.00
#
_symmetry.space_group_name_H-M   'P 1'
#
loop_
_entity.id
_entity.type
_entity.pdbx_description
1 polymer ?
#
loop_
_entity_poly.entity_id
_entity_poly.type
_entity_poly.pdbx_seq_one_letter_code
_entity_poly.pdbx_strand_id
1 'polypeptide(L)'
;MTVCPLCASRRTRHFQDVEQYAFHRCDECAFVFLDPMPTETVLESIYNNDGSITSEFYPKARSRFRRALRTAFQLYRYARGSNLLDVGCGGGFQVAAFRWFGIEASGLDISADSIGYARNKFKKSKFYCSNFDDFIIKNKKYNFIFSSEVIEHVVDLKAYMKILNKCLSSQGYVYITTPDIASTRVPANIVDWDVFSPPRHVQFFCRDNIVALFERHGFALEKQFRDPKAGLRVLFRKI
;
A
#
# COMPACT_ATOMS: atom_id res chain seq x y z
N MET A 1 -13.06 -10.36 23.58
CA MET A 1 -13.81 -10.30 22.30
C MET A 1 -13.07 -9.36 21.38
N THR A 2 -12.67 -9.86 20.23
CA THR A 2 -11.94 -9.10 19.20
C THR A 2 -12.86 -8.10 18.50
N VAL A 3 -12.39 -6.87 18.33
CA VAL A 3 -13.14 -5.81 17.63
C VAL A 3 -12.52 -5.58 16.26
N CYS A 4 -13.33 -5.53 15.22
CA CYS A 4 -12.87 -5.27 13.88
C CYS A 4 -12.26 -3.87 13.77
N PRO A 5 -10.97 -3.73 13.39
CA PRO A 5 -10.32 -2.42 13.30
C PRO A 5 -10.85 -1.56 12.14
N LEU A 6 -11.55 -2.19 11.19
CA LEU A 6 -12.09 -1.49 10.03
C LEU A 6 -13.50 -0.88 10.27
N CYS A 7 -14.43 -1.63 10.90
CA CYS A 7 -15.81 -1.18 11.06
C CYS A 7 -16.30 -1.14 12.52
N ALA A 8 -15.42 -1.43 13.49
CA ALA A 8 -15.70 -1.47 14.92
C ALA A 8 -16.78 -2.51 15.36
N SER A 9 -17.16 -3.44 14.48
CA SER A 9 -18.06 -4.54 14.84
C SER A 9 -17.39 -5.50 15.83
N ARG A 10 -18.18 -6.01 16.78
CA ARG A 10 -17.78 -7.11 17.68
C ARG A 10 -18.10 -8.49 17.12
N ARG A 11 -18.75 -8.57 15.96
CA ARG A 11 -19.08 -9.82 15.26
C ARG A 11 -17.89 -10.27 14.44
N THR A 12 -16.91 -10.84 15.13
CA THR A 12 -15.69 -11.39 14.54
C THR A 12 -15.55 -12.85 14.93
N ARG A 13 -14.97 -13.63 14.06
CA ARG A 13 -14.66 -15.05 14.31
C ARG A 13 -13.23 -15.36 13.93
N HIS A 14 -12.67 -16.39 14.54
CA HIS A 14 -11.41 -16.97 14.11
C HIS A 14 -11.49 -17.36 12.62
N PHE A 15 -10.44 -17.06 11.88
CA PHE A 15 -10.37 -17.32 10.43
C PHE A 15 -9.31 -18.37 10.09
N GLN A 16 -8.07 -18.15 10.50
CA GLN A 16 -6.95 -19.02 10.19
C GLN A 16 -5.76 -18.72 11.10
N ASP A 17 -5.04 -19.79 11.53
CA ASP A 17 -3.75 -19.68 12.18
C ASP A 17 -2.61 -19.92 11.18
N VAL A 18 -1.52 -19.16 11.32
CA VAL A 18 -0.25 -19.39 10.63
C VAL A 18 0.86 -19.22 11.66
N GLU A 19 1.53 -20.31 12.01
CA GLU A 19 2.51 -20.35 13.11
C GLU A 19 1.90 -19.82 14.42
N GLN A 20 2.45 -18.76 14.99
CA GLN A 20 1.95 -18.10 16.21
C GLN A 20 0.94 -16.99 15.95
N TYR A 21 0.57 -16.75 14.71
CA TYR A 21 -0.30 -15.65 14.30
C TYR A 21 -1.73 -16.13 14.02
N ALA A 22 -2.72 -15.51 14.69
CA ALA A 22 -4.13 -15.81 14.51
C ALA A 22 -4.81 -14.72 13.69
N PHE A 23 -5.40 -15.09 12.56
CA PHE A 23 -6.25 -14.20 11.77
C PHE A 23 -7.71 -14.33 12.20
N HIS A 24 -8.39 -13.20 12.28
CA HIS A 24 -9.81 -13.08 12.51
C HIS A 24 -10.50 -12.49 11.29
N ARG A 25 -11.76 -12.88 11.10
CA ARG A 25 -12.62 -12.32 10.04
C ARG A 25 -13.82 -11.64 10.66
N CYS A 26 -14.13 -10.43 10.18
CA CYS A 26 -15.35 -9.72 10.54
C CYS A 26 -16.54 -10.25 9.73
N ASP A 27 -17.64 -10.59 10.41
CA ASP A 27 -18.86 -11.08 9.75
C ASP A 27 -19.66 -9.94 9.09
N GLU A 28 -19.45 -8.68 9.51
CA GLU A 28 -20.15 -7.53 8.94
C GLU A 28 -19.50 -7.02 7.65
N CYS A 29 -18.17 -6.88 7.63
CA CYS A 29 -17.48 -6.26 6.50
C CYS A 29 -16.51 -7.20 5.78
N ALA A 30 -16.43 -8.46 6.18
CA ALA A 30 -15.56 -9.49 5.62
C ALA A 30 -14.03 -9.16 5.70
N PHE A 31 -13.66 -8.15 6.46
CA PHE A 31 -12.26 -7.78 6.69
C PHE A 31 -11.54 -8.88 7.47
N VAL A 32 -10.34 -9.24 7.02
CA VAL A 32 -9.49 -10.24 7.68
C VAL A 32 -8.27 -9.53 8.26
N PHE A 33 -7.93 -9.80 9.50
CA PHE A 33 -6.87 -9.10 10.22
C PHE A 33 -6.25 -9.96 11.31
N LEU A 34 -5.01 -9.68 11.67
CA LEU A 34 -4.33 -10.29 12.81
C LEU A 34 -4.90 -9.79 14.14
N ASP A 35 -5.05 -10.70 15.11
CA ASP A 35 -5.34 -10.36 16.50
C ASP A 35 -4.57 -11.32 17.44
N PRO A 36 -3.65 -10.81 18.27
CA PRO A 36 -3.31 -9.39 18.40
C PRO A 36 -2.56 -8.83 17.18
N MET A 37 -2.82 -7.56 16.88
CA MET A 37 -2.09 -6.82 15.85
C MET A 37 -0.64 -6.63 16.32
N PRO A 38 0.39 -6.91 15.50
CA PRO A 38 1.77 -6.66 15.87
C PRO A 38 2.03 -5.18 16.10
N THR A 39 3.02 -4.85 16.93
CA THR A 39 3.43 -3.46 17.13
C THR A 39 4.22 -2.95 15.91
N GLU A 40 4.24 -1.62 15.72
CA GLU A 40 5.05 -1.00 14.65
C GLU A 40 6.52 -1.38 14.77
N THR A 41 7.05 -1.46 15.98
CA THR A 41 8.44 -1.85 16.24
C THR A 41 8.76 -3.28 15.75
N VAL A 42 7.81 -4.21 15.87
CA VAL A 42 7.96 -5.58 15.33
C VAL A 42 8.02 -5.54 13.81
N LEU A 43 7.12 -4.78 13.17
CA LEU A 43 7.13 -4.66 11.70
C LEU A 43 8.39 -3.95 11.19
N GLU A 44 8.81 -2.87 11.83
CA GLU A 44 10.05 -2.16 11.49
C GLU A 44 11.27 -3.09 11.56
N SER A 45 11.35 -3.95 12.59
CA SER A 45 12.43 -4.92 12.72
C SER A 45 12.46 -5.93 11.56
N ILE A 46 11.29 -6.34 11.08
CA ILE A 46 11.16 -7.28 9.94
C ILE A 46 11.61 -6.61 8.63
N TYR A 47 11.26 -5.34 8.41
CA TYR A 47 11.66 -4.61 7.21
C TYR A 47 13.15 -4.23 7.21
N ASN A 48 13.72 -3.91 8.37
CA ASN A 48 15.12 -3.53 8.49
C ASN A 48 16.07 -4.74 8.49
N ASN A 49 15.58 -5.95 8.83
CA ASN A 49 16.38 -7.17 8.87
C ASN A 49 16.27 -8.03 7.60
N ASP A 50 15.59 -7.59 6.56
CA ASP A 50 15.40 -8.38 5.32
C ASP A 50 16.72 -8.66 4.59
N GLY A 51 17.83 -7.99 4.88
CA GLY A 51 19.17 -8.26 4.31
C GLY A 51 19.27 -8.44 2.79
N SER A 52 18.12 -8.63 2.13
CA SER A 52 18.01 -8.81 0.67
C SER A 52 18.06 -7.50 -0.12
N ILE A 53 17.88 -6.38 0.55
CA ILE A 53 17.91 -5.03 -0.02
C ILE A 53 19.05 -4.25 0.63
N THR A 54 19.88 -3.62 -0.19
CA THR A 54 20.93 -2.71 0.25
C THR A 54 20.89 -1.44 -0.59
N SER A 55 21.65 -0.41 -0.20
CA SER A 55 21.77 0.81 -0.99
C SER A 55 22.30 0.60 -2.41
N GLU A 56 22.91 -0.55 -2.69
CA GLU A 56 23.50 -0.89 -4.00
C GLU A 56 22.72 -1.97 -4.74
N PHE A 57 21.99 -2.83 -4.03
CA PHE A 57 21.30 -3.98 -4.60
C PHE A 57 19.81 -3.99 -4.26
N TYR A 58 18.99 -4.21 -5.28
CA TYR A 58 17.55 -4.44 -5.13
C TYR A 58 17.13 -5.64 -5.99
N PRO A 59 16.46 -6.67 -5.40
CA PRO A 59 16.08 -7.88 -6.12
C PRO A 59 15.19 -7.59 -7.32
N LYS A 60 15.47 -8.25 -8.46
CA LYS A 60 14.65 -8.18 -9.68
C LYS A 60 14.45 -6.74 -10.23
N ALA A 61 15.39 -5.82 -10.02
CA ALA A 61 15.29 -4.40 -10.37
C ALA A 61 14.79 -4.15 -11.80
N ARG A 62 15.33 -4.85 -12.81
CA ARG A 62 14.93 -4.70 -14.23
C ARG A 62 13.45 -5.09 -14.45
N SER A 63 13.01 -6.19 -13.83
CA SER A 63 11.62 -6.67 -13.94
C SER A 63 10.65 -5.71 -13.24
N ARG A 64 11.05 -5.20 -12.05
CA ARG A 64 10.28 -4.20 -11.30
C ARG A 64 10.10 -2.91 -12.11
N PHE A 65 11.18 -2.40 -12.72
CA PHE A 65 11.10 -1.20 -13.54
C PHE A 65 10.22 -1.37 -14.78
N ARG A 66 10.32 -2.51 -15.50
CA ARG A 66 9.42 -2.79 -16.63
C ARG A 66 7.95 -2.85 -16.23
N ARG A 67 7.64 -3.42 -15.07
CA ARG A 67 6.29 -3.45 -14.51
C ARG A 67 5.82 -2.05 -14.16
N ALA A 68 6.68 -1.26 -13.52
CA ALA A 68 6.39 0.12 -13.15
C ALA A 68 6.08 0.99 -14.39
N LEU A 69 6.82 0.82 -15.50
CA LEU A 69 6.53 1.52 -16.77
C LEU A 69 5.12 1.18 -17.30
N ARG A 70 4.72 -0.09 -17.26
CA ARG A 70 3.36 -0.50 -17.70
C ARG A 70 2.28 0.14 -16.84
N THR A 71 2.49 0.17 -15.51
CA THR A 71 1.55 0.79 -14.57
C THR A 71 1.49 2.31 -14.77
N ALA A 72 2.64 2.98 -14.92
CA ALA A 72 2.69 4.41 -15.19
C ALA A 72 1.98 4.78 -16.51
N PHE A 73 2.18 3.99 -17.57
CA PHE A 73 1.46 4.17 -18.83
C PHE A 73 -0.06 4.00 -18.65
N GLN A 74 -0.50 2.97 -17.95
CA GLN A 74 -1.91 2.71 -17.67
C GLN A 74 -2.58 3.87 -16.89
N LEU A 75 -1.84 4.49 -15.97
CA LEU A 75 -2.33 5.57 -15.12
C LEU A 75 -2.05 6.97 -15.69
N TYR A 76 -1.34 7.06 -16.82
CA TYR A 76 -0.89 8.33 -17.40
C TYR A 76 -2.02 9.35 -17.57
N ARG A 77 -3.19 8.91 -18.07
CA ARG A 77 -4.34 9.80 -18.28
C ARG A 77 -4.84 10.49 -17.01
N TYR A 78 -4.63 9.88 -15.84
CA TYR A 78 -5.04 10.44 -14.53
C TYR A 78 -3.91 11.21 -13.84
N ALA A 79 -2.66 10.88 -14.16
CA ALA A 79 -1.48 11.43 -13.51
C ALA A 79 -0.76 12.52 -14.33
N ARG A 80 -1.08 12.68 -15.63
CA ARG A 80 -0.43 13.70 -16.48
C ARG A 80 -0.67 15.10 -15.95
N GLY A 81 0.39 15.94 -15.93
CA GLY A 81 0.33 17.30 -15.44
C GLY A 81 0.21 17.43 -13.92
N SER A 82 0.28 16.32 -13.18
CA SER A 82 0.24 16.33 -11.72
C SER A 82 1.64 16.25 -11.10
N ASN A 83 1.73 16.63 -9.83
CA ASN A 83 2.77 16.21 -8.94
C ASN A 83 2.31 14.95 -8.19
N LEU A 84 3.16 13.93 -8.11
CA LEU A 84 2.82 12.62 -7.62
C LEU A 84 3.66 12.26 -6.38
N LEU A 85 3.01 11.62 -5.39
CA LEU A 85 3.66 10.95 -4.28
C LEU A 85 3.44 9.43 -4.39
N ASP A 86 4.52 8.67 -4.35
CA ASP A 86 4.51 7.22 -4.19
C ASP A 86 4.71 6.90 -2.71
N VAL A 87 3.65 6.46 -2.03
CA VAL A 87 3.65 6.06 -0.61
C VAL A 87 4.00 4.58 -0.52
N GLY A 88 5.07 4.25 0.21
CA GLY A 88 5.67 2.92 0.21
C GLY A 88 6.46 2.67 -1.08
N CYS A 89 7.30 3.63 -1.48
CA CYS A 89 7.95 3.61 -2.80
C CYS A 89 9.05 2.55 -2.95
N GLY A 90 9.50 1.91 -1.87
CA GLY A 90 10.59 0.94 -1.88
C GLY A 90 11.81 1.48 -2.63
N GLY A 91 12.34 0.70 -3.55
CA GLY A 91 13.49 1.08 -4.40
C GLY A 91 13.23 2.15 -5.46
N GLY A 92 12.09 2.86 -5.43
CA GLY A 92 11.80 4.03 -6.26
C GLY A 92 11.46 3.75 -7.74
N PHE A 93 11.18 2.51 -8.11
CA PHE A 93 10.94 2.13 -9.51
C PHE A 93 9.71 2.81 -10.09
N GLN A 94 8.64 2.95 -9.30
CA GLN A 94 7.40 3.57 -9.77
C GLN A 94 7.57 5.08 -9.92
N VAL A 95 8.28 5.73 -8.98
CA VAL A 95 8.68 7.15 -9.09
C VAL A 95 9.46 7.38 -10.39
N ALA A 96 10.47 6.55 -10.65
CA ALA A 96 11.27 6.66 -11.86
C ALA A 96 10.44 6.43 -13.15
N ALA A 97 9.49 5.50 -13.12
CA ALA A 97 8.61 5.21 -14.25
C ALA A 97 7.65 6.39 -14.53
N PHE A 98 7.06 7.01 -13.53
CA PHE A 98 6.24 8.21 -13.74
C PHE A 98 7.06 9.37 -14.28
N ARG A 99 8.27 9.56 -13.77
CA ARG A 99 9.18 10.60 -14.28
C ARG A 99 9.61 10.35 -15.73
N TRP A 100 9.72 9.09 -16.15
CA TRP A 100 9.98 8.75 -17.56
C TRP A 100 8.87 9.29 -18.48
N PHE A 101 7.64 9.35 -18.01
CA PHE A 101 6.51 9.94 -18.72
C PHE A 101 6.32 11.46 -18.47
N GLY A 102 7.33 12.14 -17.90
CA GLY A 102 7.29 13.59 -17.67
C GLY A 102 6.44 14.03 -16.46
N ILE A 103 6.01 13.09 -15.60
CA ILE A 103 5.25 13.40 -14.39
C ILE A 103 6.21 13.72 -13.25
N GLU A 104 6.03 14.84 -12.57
CA GLU A 104 6.81 15.14 -11.37
C GLU A 104 6.42 14.16 -10.25
N ALA A 105 7.36 13.30 -9.84
CA ALA A 105 7.11 12.25 -8.85
C ALA A 105 8.17 12.26 -7.75
N SER A 106 7.70 12.00 -6.52
CA SER A 106 8.51 11.82 -5.32
C SER A 106 8.12 10.51 -4.64
N GLY A 107 9.02 9.92 -3.84
CA GLY A 107 8.76 8.70 -3.09
C GLY A 107 8.88 8.90 -1.59
N LEU A 108 8.07 8.18 -0.83
CA LEU A 108 8.10 8.07 0.62
C LEU A 108 8.17 6.61 1.02
N ASP A 109 9.11 6.25 1.89
CA ASP A 109 9.22 4.92 2.48
C ASP A 109 9.87 5.02 3.85
N ILE A 110 9.60 4.05 4.72
CA ILE A 110 10.21 3.97 6.04
C ILE A 110 11.57 3.26 6.00
N SER A 111 11.80 2.39 5.02
CA SER A 111 13.01 1.61 4.87
C SER A 111 14.19 2.47 4.40
N ALA A 112 15.20 2.62 5.27
CA ALA A 112 16.42 3.37 4.96
C ALA A 112 17.21 2.73 3.80
N ASP A 113 17.28 1.41 3.73
CA ASP A 113 17.98 0.67 2.67
C ASP A 113 17.30 0.85 1.31
N SER A 114 15.97 0.72 1.28
CA SER A 114 15.19 0.96 0.07
C SER A 114 15.36 2.39 -0.44
N ILE A 115 15.30 3.37 0.44
CA ILE A 115 15.52 4.79 0.10
C ILE A 115 16.97 5.06 -0.32
N GLY A 116 17.94 4.41 0.35
CA GLY A 116 19.36 4.46 -0.04
C GLY A 116 19.55 4.00 -1.48
N TYR A 117 18.99 2.83 -1.81
CA TYR A 117 19.00 2.33 -3.18
C TYR A 117 18.31 3.30 -4.16
N ALA A 118 17.11 3.77 -3.82
CA ALA A 118 16.34 4.67 -4.69
C ALA A 118 17.11 5.95 -5.00
N ARG A 119 17.75 6.58 -4.01
CA ARG A 119 18.57 7.78 -4.17
C ARG A 119 19.81 7.52 -5.03
N ASN A 120 20.49 6.41 -4.83
CA ASN A 120 21.66 6.02 -5.61
C ASN A 120 21.30 5.74 -7.07
N LYS A 121 20.20 5.05 -7.31
CA LYS A 121 19.77 4.63 -8.65
C LYS A 121 19.11 5.73 -9.44
N PHE A 122 18.28 6.56 -8.80
CA PHE A 122 17.42 7.55 -9.45
C PHE A 122 17.72 8.97 -8.97
N LYS A 123 18.96 9.41 -9.15
CA LYS A 123 19.54 10.67 -8.62
C LYS A 123 18.72 11.94 -8.91
N LYS A 124 17.90 11.94 -9.97
CA LYS A 124 17.06 13.10 -10.35
C LYS A 124 15.69 13.10 -9.65
N SER A 125 15.39 12.11 -8.80
CA SER A 125 14.11 11.98 -8.09
C SER A 125 14.26 12.36 -6.62
N LYS A 126 13.17 12.77 -6.00
CA LYS A 126 13.13 13.10 -4.57
C LYS A 126 12.58 11.91 -3.79
N PHE A 127 13.33 11.48 -2.76
CA PHE A 127 12.93 10.37 -1.90
C PHE A 127 13.04 10.78 -0.42
N TYR A 128 12.02 10.43 0.34
CA TYR A 128 11.89 10.73 1.76
C TYR A 128 11.92 9.42 2.55
N CYS A 129 12.86 9.28 3.48
CA CYS A 129 12.87 8.24 4.49
C CYS A 129 12.15 8.81 5.72
N SER A 130 10.92 8.39 5.98
CA SER A 130 10.09 8.97 7.04
C SER A 130 8.86 8.10 7.28
N ASN A 131 8.36 8.08 8.50
CA ASN A 131 7.01 7.60 8.81
C ASN A 131 5.94 8.60 8.33
N PHE A 132 4.66 8.24 8.49
CA PHE A 132 3.54 9.04 7.98
C PHE A 132 3.38 10.36 8.73
N ASP A 133 3.48 10.36 10.07
CA ASP A 133 3.25 11.55 10.87
C ASP A 133 4.34 12.60 10.66
N ASP A 134 5.60 12.21 10.64
CA ASP A 134 6.72 13.11 10.36
C ASP A 134 6.67 13.67 8.93
N PHE A 135 6.16 12.88 7.97
CA PHE A 135 6.02 13.35 6.61
C PHE A 135 4.90 14.39 6.46
N ILE A 136 3.78 14.21 7.16
CA ILE A 136 2.64 15.14 7.13
C ILE A 136 3.05 16.55 7.59
N ILE A 137 3.95 16.66 8.58
CA ILE A 137 4.47 17.94 9.09
C ILE A 137 5.08 18.80 7.99
N LYS A 138 5.63 18.19 6.92
CA LYS A 138 6.20 18.89 5.76
C LYS A 138 5.15 19.65 4.91
N ASN A 139 3.87 19.47 5.21
CA ASN A 139 2.70 20.14 4.61
C ASN A 139 2.71 20.21 3.06
N LYS A 140 3.20 19.14 2.41
CA LYS A 140 3.23 19.05 0.95
C LYS A 140 1.91 18.54 0.40
N LYS A 141 1.50 19.09 -0.74
CA LYS A 141 0.29 18.67 -1.47
C LYS A 141 0.65 18.04 -2.80
N TYR A 142 -0.11 17.01 -3.14
CA TYR A 142 0.04 16.24 -4.36
C TYR A 142 -1.31 16.11 -5.05
N ASN A 143 -1.32 16.07 -6.38
CA ASN A 143 -2.54 15.86 -7.16
C ASN A 143 -2.81 14.38 -7.40
N PHE A 144 -1.77 13.55 -7.27
CA PHE A 144 -1.86 12.10 -7.41
C PHE A 144 -1.06 11.42 -6.30
N ILE A 145 -1.67 10.46 -5.61
CA ILE A 145 -0.97 9.54 -4.71
C ILE A 145 -1.03 8.14 -5.32
N PHE A 146 0.14 7.50 -5.38
CA PHE A 146 0.28 6.10 -5.72
C PHE A 146 0.67 5.34 -4.45
N SER A 147 -0.01 4.22 -4.14
CA SER A 147 0.33 3.37 -3.02
C SER A 147 0.01 1.92 -3.39
N SER A 148 1.04 1.12 -3.58
CA SER A 148 0.92 -0.23 -4.11
C SER A 148 1.55 -1.23 -3.16
N GLU A 149 0.77 -2.21 -2.70
CA GLU A 149 1.20 -3.22 -1.72
C GLU A 149 1.74 -2.54 -0.45
N VAL A 150 0.91 -1.72 0.18
CA VAL A 150 1.24 -0.98 1.41
C VAL A 150 0.16 -1.16 2.47
N ILE A 151 -1.11 -0.97 2.12
CA ILE A 151 -2.21 -0.93 3.09
C ILE A 151 -2.34 -2.24 3.88
N GLU A 152 -1.97 -3.37 3.30
CA GLU A 152 -1.95 -4.68 3.97
C GLU A 152 -0.86 -4.82 5.03
N HIS A 153 0.13 -3.94 5.03
CA HIS A 153 1.23 -3.90 5.99
C HIS A 153 1.02 -2.88 7.11
N VAL A 154 0.03 -2.02 6.99
CA VAL A 154 -0.19 -0.90 7.91
C VAL A 154 -0.95 -1.37 9.15
N VAL A 155 -0.38 -1.14 10.33
CA VAL A 155 -1.03 -1.43 11.62
C VAL A 155 -2.10 -0.37 11.94
N ASP A 156 -1.78 0.90 11.74
CA ASP A 156 -2.71 2.01 11.99
C ASP A 156 -3.33 2.52 10.68
N LEU A 157 -4.51 1.98 10.35
CA LEU A 157 -5.29 2.45 9.19
C LEU A 157 -5.70 3.92 9.29
N LYS A 158 -5.85 4.47 10.51
CA LYS A 158 -6.19 5.89 10.69
C LYS A 158 -5.03 6.78 10.29
N ALA A 159 -3.81 6.43 10.68
CA ALA A 159 -2.59 7.15 10.26
C ALA A 159 -2.42 7.07 8.75
N TYR A 160 -2.66 5.91 8.13
CA TYR A 160 -2.61 5.75 6.68
C TYR A 160 -3.66 6.61 5.95
N MET A 161 -4.91 6.61 6.40
CA MET A 161 -5.94 7.47 5.80
C MET A 161 -5.66 8.96 6.04
N LYS A 162 -5.04 9.30 7.18
CA LYS A 162 -4.62 10.68 7.51
C LYS A 162 -3.57 11.20 6.53
N ILE A 163 -2.52 10.41 6.19
CA ILE A 163 -1.52 10.85 5.22
C ILE A 163 -2.13 11.03 3.84
N LEU A 164 -2.99 10.11 3.37
CA LEU A 164 -3.67 10.26 2.09
C LEU A 164 -4.49 11.57 2.05
N ASN A 165 -5.30 11.82 3.08
CA ASN A 165 -6.11 13.03 3.16
C ASN A 165 -5.30 14.32 3.28
N LYS A 166 -4.24 14.31 4.11
CA LYS A 166 -3.43 15.51 4.35
C LYS A 166 -2.54 15.84 3.15
N CYS A 167 -2.00 14.84 2.46
CA CYS A 167 -1.10 15.05 1.35
C CYS A 167 -1.79 15.19 -0.01
N LEU A 168 -3.02 14.66 -0.18
CA LEU A 168 -3.75 14.79 -1.44
C LEU A 168 -4.52 16.12 -1.51
N SER A 169 -4.40 16.80 -2.63
CA SER A 169 -5.18 18.00 -2.95
C SER A 169 -6.66 17.62 -3.16
N SER A 170 -7.57 18.62 -3.04
CA SER A 170 -8.98 18.44 -3.43
C SER A 170 -9.06 18.00 -4.88
N GLN A 171 -10.01 17.09 -5.19
CA GLN A 171 -10.20 16.48 -6.51
C GLN A 171 -8.99 15.66 -7.01
N GLY A 172 -7.96 15.47 -6.18
CA GLY A 172 -6.82 14.61 -6.50
C GLY A 172 -7.18 13.12 -6.52
N TYR A 173 -6.32 12.32 -7.13
CA TYR A 173 -6.52 10.88 -7.25
C TYR A 173 -5.59 10.11 -6.32
N VAL A 174 -6.09 9.00 -5.77
CA VAL A 174 -5.25 8.00 -5.10
C VAL A 174 -5.47 6.63 -5.76
N TYR A 175 -4.37 6.02 -6.17
CA TYR A 175 -4.37 4.66 -6.71
C TYR A 175 -3.78 3.69 -5.71
N ILE A 176 -4.53 2.63 -5.42
CA ILE A 176 -4.19 1.61 -4.43
C ILE A 176 -4.13 0.25 -5.10
N THR A 177 -3.12 -0.55 -4.73
CA THR A 177 -3.15 -1.99 -4.95
C THR A 177 -2.90 -2.72 -3.64
N THR A 178 -3.58 -3.85 -3.46
CA THR A 178 -3.45 -4.74 -2.30
C THR A 178 -4.00 -6.13 -2.67
N PRO A 179 -3.64 -7.19 -1.97
CA PRO A 179 -4.26 -8.50 -2.16
C PRO A 179 -5.77 -8.48 -1.97
N ASP A 180 -6.50 -9.25 -2.78
CA ASP A 180 -7.96 -9.43 -2.70
C ASP A 180 -8.30 -10.78 -2.07
N ILE A 181 -8.68 -10.78 -0.80
CA ILE A 181 -9.05 -12.01 -0.07
C ILE A 181 -10.32 -12.68 -0.62
N ALA A 182 -11.16 -11.94 -1.35
CA ALA A 182 -12.37 -12.45 -1.97
C ALA A 182 -12.20 -12.90 -3.42
N SER A 183 -10.99 -12.82 -3.96
CA SER A 183 -10.71 -13.25 -5.32
C SER A 183 -10.91 -14.76 -5.50
N THR A 184 -11.54 -15.16 -6.57
CA THR A 184 -11.67 -16.59 -6.95
C THR A 184 -10.33 -17.27 -7.28
N ARG A 185 -9.23 -16.50 -7.31
CA ARG A 185 -7.87 -16.98 -7.53
C ARG A 185 -7.09 -17.23 -6.25
N VAL A 186 -7.67 -16.91 -5.09
CA VAL A 186 -7.11 -17.31 -3.80
C VAL A 186 -7.17 -18.84 -3.73
N PRO A 187 -6.08 -19.55 -3.33
CA PRO A 187 -6.08 -20.99 -3.17
C PRO A 187 -7.19 -21.45 -2.21
N ALA A 188 -7.74 -22.65 -2.46
CA ALA A 188 -8.75 -23.23 -1.58
C ALA A 188 -8.23 -23.39 -0.14
N ASN A 189 -6.96 -23.78 0.01
CA ASN A 189 -6.25 -23.70 1.27
C ASN A 189 -5.49 -22.37 1.30
N ILE A 190 -5.92 -21.43 2.13
CA ILE A 190 -5.40 -20.06 2.15
C ILE A 190 -3.93 -19.98 2.54
N VAL A 191 -3.41 -20.92 3.31
CA VAL A 191 -1.99 -20.94 3.71
C VAL A 191 -1.05 -21.24 2.55
N ASP A 192 -1.56 -21.80 1.45
CA ASP A 192 -0.81 -22.02 0.22
C ASP A 192 -0.67 -20.74 -0.64
N TRP A 193 -1.34 -19.66 -0.22
CA TRP A 193 -1.21 -18.37 -0.88
C TRP A 193 0.05 -17.66 -0.39
N ASP A 194 1.03 -17.49 -1.26
CA ASP A 194 2.33 -16.86 -0.97
C ASP A 194 2.22 -15.44 -0.37
N VAL A 195 1.06 -14.80 -0.57
CA VAL A 195 0.72 -13.49 -0.01
C VAL A 195 0.23 -13.60 1.43
N PHE A 196 -0.27 -14.77 1.87
CA PHE A 196 -0.77 -14.99 3.24
C PHE A 196 0.39 -15.28 4.19
N SER A 197 1.24 -14.25 4.42
CA SER A 197 2.55 -14.37 5.10
C SER A 197 2.68 -13.41 6.29
N PRO A 198 2.08 -13.76 7.46
CA PRO A 198 2.28 -12.97 8.66
C PRO A 198 3.73 -13.06 9.17
N PRO A 199 4.22 -12.08 9.89
CA PRO A 199 3.55 -10.82 10.22
C PRO A 199 3.74 -9.71 9.19
N ARG A 200 4.26 -10.01 7.98
CA ARG A 200 4.44 -8.99 6.92
C ARG A 200 3.09 -8.45 6.46
N HIS A 201 2.14 -9.33 6.15
CA HIS A 201 0.77 -8.96 5.83
C HIS A 201 -0.08 -9.16 7.08
N VAL A 202 -0.57 -8.06 7.64
CA VAL A 202 -1.34 -8.06 8.89
C VAL A 202 -2.85 -8.00 8.66
N GLN A 203 -3.26 -7.68 7.44
CA GLN A 203 -4.67 -7.49 7.09
C GLN A 203 -4.94 -7.69 5.60
N PHE A 204 -6.19 -8.09 5.29
CA PHE A 204 -6.62 -8.35 3.92
C PHE A 204 -7.97 -7.72 3.65
N PHE A 205 -8.06 -7.11 2.50
CA PHE A 205 -9.24 -6.42 2.02
C PHE A 205 -9.98 -7.24 0.96
N CYS A 206 -11.26 -6.95 0.81
CA CYS A 206 -12.01 -7.22 -0.40
C CYS A 206 -12.48 -5.89 -1.01
N ARG A 207 -13.03 -5.95 -2.22
CA ARG A 207 -13.51 -4.75 -2.92
C ARG A 207 -14.44 -3.89 -2.06
N ASP A 208 -15.42 -4.52 -1.44
CA ASP A 208 -16.50 -3.78 -0.75
C ASP A 208 -16.00 -3.07 0.50
N ASN A 209 -15.14 -3.71 1.29
CA ASN A 209 -14.64 -3.09 2.51
C ASN A 209 -13.56 -2.04 2.27
N ILE A 210 -12.73 -2.17 1.23
CA ILE A 210 -11.76 -1.11 0.87
C ILE A 210 -12.49 0.11 0.31
N VAL A 211 -13.52 -0.08 -0.52
CA VAL A 211 -14.35 1.03 -1.01
C VAL A 211 -15.04 1.74 0.15
N ALA A 212 -15.70 1.01 1.04
CA ALA A 212 -16.33 1.58 2.22
C ALA A 212 -15.36 2.32 3.15
N LEU A 213 -14.11 1.84 3.28
CA LEU A 213 -13.06 2.56 4.03
C LEU A 213 -12.78 3.92 3.41
N PHE A 214 -12.55 3.95 2.10
CA PHE A 214 -12.20 5.19 1.39
C PHE A 214 -13.37 6.17 1.35
N GLU A 215 -14.59 5.71 1.11
CA GLU A 215 -15.79 6.56 1.10
C GLU A 215 -16.02 7.25 2.45
N ARG A 216 -15.86 6.54 3.58
CA ARG A 216 -15.93 7.12 4.93
C ARG A 216 -14.89 8.21 5.20
N HIS A 217 -13.81 8.25 4.41
CA HIS A 217 -12.75 9.24 4.54
C HIS A 217 -12.77 10.33 3.45
N GLY A 218 -13.89 10.47 2.73
CA GLY A 218 -14.09 11.54 1.74
C GLY A 218 -13.45 11.26 0.37
N PHE A 219 -13.44 9.99 -0.03
CA PHE A 219 -13.02 9.58 -1.37
C PHE A 219 -14.19 8.89 -2.08
N ALA A 220 -14.29 9.06 -3.38
CA ALA A 220 -15.22 8.32 -4.23
C ALA A 220 -14.47 7.33 -5.12
N LEU A 221 -15.03 6.15 -5.33
CA LEU A 221 -14.49 5.18 -6.29
C LEU A 221 -14.58 5.76 -7.71
N GLU A 222 -13.45 6.00 -8.34
CA GLU A 222 -13.37 6.46 -9.73
C GLU A 222 -13.30 5.27 -10.70
N LYS A 223 -12.46 4.28 -10.38
CA LYS A 223 -12.27 3.12 -11.27
C LYS A 223 -11.66 1.93 -10.55
N GLN A 224 -12.15 0.75 -10.88
CA GLN A 224 -11.48 -0.51 -10.59
C GLN A 224 -10.84 -1.06 -11.86
N PHE A 225 -9.56 -1.44 -11.77
CA PHE A 225 -8.84 -2.08 -12.86
C PHE A 225 -8.83 -3.60 -12.66
N ARG A 226 -8.82 -4.34 -13.76
CA ARG A 226 -8.65 -5.79 -13.70
C ARG A 226 -7.24 -6.13 -13.21
N ASP A 227 -7.15 -7.05 -12.26
CA ASP A 227 -5.90 -7.66 -11.87
C ASP A 227 -5.82 -9.09 -12.42
N PRO A 228 -4.70 -9.52 -13.04
CA PRO A 228 -4.53 -10.88 -13.53
C PRO A 228 -4.28 -11.90 -12.42
N LYS A 229 -4.00 -11.43 -11.20
CA LYS A 229 -3.79 -12.21 -9.98
C LYS A 229 -4.94 -11.98 -9.00
N ALA A 230 -4.80 -12.47 -7.77
CA ALA A 230 -5.71 -12.19 -6.67
C ALA A 230 -5.39 -10.83 -6.03
N GLY A 231 -5.58 -9.74 -6.77
CA GLY A 231 -5.29 -8.39 -6.32
C GLY A 231 -6.42 -7.40 -6.60
N LEU A 232 -6.56 -6.42 -5.74
CA LEU A 232 -7.36 -5.22 -5.94
C LEU A 232 -6.48 -4.14 -6.57
N ARG A 233 -7.03 -3.44 -7.57
CA ARG A 233 -6.41 -2.30 -8.22
C ARG A 233 -7.46 -1.22 -8.38
N VAL A 234 -7.46 -0.25 -7.48
CA VAL A 234 -8.54 0.73 -7.35
C VAL A 234 -8.00 2.14 -7.42
N LEU A 235 -8.72 2.99 -8.13
CA LEU A 235 -8.48 4.42 -8.22
C LEU A 235 -9.64 5.14 -7.53
N PHE A 236 -9.31 5.99 -6.58
CA PHE A 236 -10.27 6.84 -5.89
C PHE A 236 -9.99 8.31 -6.22
N ARG A 237 -11.03 9.13 -6.17
CA ARG A 237 -10.94 10.58 -6.24
C ARG A 237 -11.35 11.19 -4.91
N LYS A 238 -10.58 12.15 -4.42
CA LYS A 238 -10.95 12.92 -3.23
C LYS A 238 -12.08 13.88 -3.54
N ILE A 239 -13.16 13.85 -2.75
CA ILE A 239 -14.34 14.68 -2.90
C ILE A 239 -14.34 15.87 -1.92
#